data_c8b57995060f0e7f44b0ea8aa65ae1e3
#
_entry.id   c8b57995060f0e7f44b0ea8aa65ae1e3
#
_cell.length_a   1.000
_cell.length_b   1.000
_cell.length_c   1.000
_cell.angle_alpha   90.00
_cell.angle_beta   90.00
_cell.angle_gamma   90.00
#
_symmetry.space_group_name_H-M   'P 1'
#
loop_
_entity.id
_entity.type
_entity.pdbx_description
1 polymer ?
#
loop_
_entity_poly.entity_id
_entity_poly.type
_entity_poly.pdbx_seq_one_letter_code
_entity_poly.pdbx_strand_id
1 'polypeptide(L)'
;MRITKKTILAIGLIASSLTLNSCDYNDNNVVLRRPTALVTVYPSAPDGFFMQLDESMSLVPTNMKASPFGDKKVRALVNYTIEEESYGGNQLSVYVNWIDSIRTKQSVMTQGSEEKDAKAFGNDPIEIVRDWVSVAEDGYVTLRIRTLWGGTTKHVINLVSGVNKDNVYEFDLRHNAQGDTNGRMGDALIAFDLNSLWKKHPKELKIKLNWLSFLSLIHI
;
A
#
# COMPACT_ATOMS: atom_id res chain seq x y z
N MET A 1 32.98 -26.09 55.96
CA MET A 1 32.52 -27.48 56.19
C MET A 1 31.03 -27.46 56.45
N ARG A 2 30.23 -27.85 55.44
CA ARG A 2 28.88 -28.44 55.56
C ARG A 2 28.30 -28.64 54.18
N ILE A 3 28.18 -29.87 53.84
CA ILE A 3 27.59 -30.40 52.60
C ILE A 3 26.07 -30.28 52.73
N THR A 4 25.39 -29.70 51.75
CA THR A 4 23.94 -29.78 51.65
C THR A 4 23.54 -30.45 50.36
N LYS A 5 22.76 -31.49 50.53
CA LYS A 5 22.28 -32.45 49.50
C LYS A 5 21.40 -31.74 48.48
N LYS A 6 21.64 -32.00 47.20
CA LYS A 6 20.72 -31.69 46.11
C LYS A 6 19.61 -32.74 46.04
N THR A 7 18.38 -32.32 46.25
CA THR A 7 17.19 -33.16 46.02
C THR A 7 16.78 -32.95 44.56
N ILE A 8 16.83 -34.03 43.77
CA ILE A 8 16.34 -34.07 42.40
C ILE A 8 14.89 -34.43 42.47
N LEU A 9 14.00 -33.52 42.08
CA LEU A 9 12.58 -33.77 41.89
C LEU A 9 12.36 -34.17 40.45
N ALA A 10 12.07 -35.45 40.25
CA ALA A 10 11.67 -35.99 38.94
C ALA A 10 10.19 -35.59 38.68
N ILE A 11 9.96 -34.64 37.78
CA ILE A 11 8.60 -34.33 37.27
C ILE A 11 8.35 -35.23 36.08
N GLY A 12 7.43 -36.18 36.27
CA GLY A 12 6.98 -37.07 35.20
C GLY A 12 6.24 -36.29 34.12
N LEU A 13 6.73 -36.39 32.89
CA LEU A 13 6.03 -35.92 31.68
C LEU A 13 4.85 -36.84 31.42
N ILE A 14 3.64 -36.38 31.68
CA ILE A 14 2.42 -36.98 31.17
C ILE A 14 2.25 -36.51 29.74
N ALA A 15 2.62 -37.34 28.79
CA ALA A 15 2.32 -37.13 27.37
C ALA A 15 0.81 -37.35 27.14
N SER A 16 0.01 -36.30 27.23
CA SER A 16 -1.35 -36.31 26.71
C SER A 16 -1.29 -36.22 25.19
N SER A 17 -1.49 -37.34 24.52
CA SER A 17 -1.72 -37.42 23.10
C SER A 17 -3.05 -36.72 22.77
N LEU A 18 -2.98 -35.44 22.43
CA LEU A 18 -4.07 -34.77 21.77
C LEU A 18 -4.12 -35.31 20.34
N THR A 19 -5.01 -36.24 20.09
CA THR A 19 -5.43 -36.56 18.73
C THR A 19 -6.13 -35.37 18.16
N LEU A 20 -5.41 -34.61 17.34
CA LEU A 20 -5.98 -33.64 16.43
C LEU A 20 -6.82 -34.43 15.43
N ASN A 21 -8.11 -34.55 15.68
CA ASN A 21 -9.05 -34.89 14.64
C ASN A 21 -9.00 -33.75 13.62
N SER A 22 -8.18 -33.94 12.60
CA SER A 22 -8.29 -33.20 11.36
C SER A 22 -9.68 -33.57 10.82
N CYS A 23 -10.61 -32.63 10.92
CA CYS A 23 -11.83 -32.69 10.14
C CYS A 23 -11.42 -32.68 8.69
N ASP A 24 -11.45 -33.84 8.07
CA ASP A 24 -11.39 -34.00 6.63
C ASP A 24 -12.69 -33.39 6.08
N TYR A 25 -12.68 -32.10 5.85
CA TYR A 25 -13.77 -31.36 5.21
C TYR A 25 -13.64 -31.65 3.72
N ASN A 26 -14.25 -32.75 3.33
CA ASN A 26 -14.42 -33.13 1.93
C ASN A 26 -15.53 -32.26 1.33
N ASP A 27 -15.31 -30.94 1.33
CA ASP A 27 -16.16 -29.99 0.66
C ASP A 27 -15.61 -29.77 -0.75
N ASN A 28 -16.28 -30.39 -1.72
CA ASN A 28 -16.14 -30.10 -3.15
C ASN A 28 -16.59 -28.65 -3.51
N ASN A 29 -16.69 -27.79 -2.52
CA ASN A 29 -16.85 -26.36 -2.71
C ASN A 29 -15.48 -25.78 -3.04
N VAL A 30 -15.18 -25.65 -4.31
CA VAL A 30 -14.07 -24.81 -4.79
C VAL A 30 -14.33 -23.41 -4.24
N VAL A 31 -13.65 -23.07 -3.13
CA VAL A 31 -13.68 -21.70 -2.60
C VAL A 31 -12.97 -20.83 -3.63
N LEU A 32 -13.76 -20.21 -4.49
CA LEU A 32 -13.25 -19.25 -5.46
C LEU A 32 -12.55 -18.14 -4.67
N ARG A 33 -11.23 -18.18 -4.65
CA ARG A 33 -10.43 -17.11 -4.06
C ARG A 33 -10.59 -15.87 -4.95
N ARG A 34 -11.14 -14.81 -4.38
CA ARG A 34 -11.31 -13.51 -5.03
C ARG A 34 -10.43 -12.48 -4.32
N PRO A 35 -9.12 -12.55 -4.46
CA PRO A 35 -8.22 -11.61 -3.82
C PRO A 35 -8.42 -10.21 -4.36
N THR A 36 -8.14 -9.23 -3.51
CA THR A 36 -7.99 -7.83 -3.91
C THR A 36 -6.52 -7.48 -3.81
N ALA A 37 -5.98 -6.90 -4.86
CA ALA A 37 -4.58 -6.53 -4.94
C ALA A 37 -4.38 -5.09 -5.41
N LEU A 38 -3.25 -4.52 -5.01
CA LEU A 38 -2.73 -3.27 -5.52
C LEU A 38 -1.86 -3.60 -6.74
N VAL A 39 -2.14 -2.98 -7.87
CA VAL A 39 -1.45 -3.26 -9.13
C VAL A 39 -1.07 -1.99 -9.87
N THR A 40 -0.10 -2.11 -10.77
CA THR A 40 0.12 -1.11 -11.81
C THR A 40 -0.40 -1.65 -13.13
N VAL A 41 -1.35 -0.96 -13.72
CA VAL A 41 -1.91 -1.29 -15.03
C VAL A 41 -1.00 -0.74 -16.11
N TYR A 42 -0.51 -1.62 -16.96
CA TYR A 42 0.30 -1.29 -18.13
C TYR A 42 -0.50 -1.55 -19.40
N PRO A 43 -0.78 -0.52 -20.20
CA PRO A 43 -1.31 -0.74 -21.53
C PRO A 43 -0.29 -1.48 -22.39
N SER A 44 -0.76 -2.40 -23.22
CA SER A 44 0.07 -3.18 -24.12
C SER A 44 -0.47 -3.00 -25.55
N ALA A 45 0.36 -2.55 -26.47
CA ALA A 45 -0.01 -2.42 -27.86
C ALA A 45 0.09 -3.79 -28.59
N PRO A 46 -0.74 -4.06 -29.62
CA PRO A 46 -1.77 -3.19 -30.17
C PRO A 46 -3.10 -3.23 -29.42
N ASP A 47 -3.45 -4.34 -28.74
CA ASP A 47 -4.75 -4.51 -28.10
C ASP A 47 -4.58 -5.35 -26.83
N GLY A 48 -4.58 -4.71 -25.67
CA GLY A 48 -4.50 -5.41 -24.41
C GLY A 48 -3.90 -4.58 -23.28
N PHE A 49 -3.76 -5.22 -22.14
CA PHE A 49 -3.06 -4.69 -21.00
C PHE A 49 -2.70 -5.83 -20.05
N PHE A 50 -1.75 -5.58 -19.18
CA PHE A 50 -1.47 -6.44 -18.04
C PHE A 50 -1.40 -5.59 -16.77
N MET A 51 -1.49 -6.26 -15.63
CA MET A 51 -1.45 -5.63 -14.31
C MET A 51 -0.27 -6.19 -13.55
N GLN A 52 0.75 -5.37 -13.29
CA GLN A 52 1.91 -5.76 -12.49
C GLN A 52 1.48 -5.89 -11.04
N LEU A 53 1.65 -7.08 -10.47
CA LEU A 53 1.28 -7.39 -9.09
C LEU A 53 2.45 -7.14 -8.14
N ASP A 54 3.64 -7.63 -8.51
CA ASP A 54 4.90 -7.46 -7.79
C ASP A 54 6.09 -7.49 -8.77
N GLU A 55 7.33 -7.54 -8.28
CA GLU A 55 8.55 -7.55 -9.12
C GLU A 55 8.60 -8.73 -10.10
N SER A 56 7.93 -9.82 -9.79
CA SER A 56 8.03 -11.09 -10.53
C SER A 56 6.73 -11.50 -11.21
N MET A 57 5.59 -11.03 -10.76
CA MET A 57 4.28 -11.54 -11.16
C MET A 57 3.41 -10.46 -11.81
N SER A 58 2.80 -10.81 -12.93
CA SER A 58 1.78 -10.00 -13.59
C SER A 58 0.47 -10.77 -13.77
N LEU A 59 -0.64 -10.03 -13.77
CA LEU A 59 -1.99 -10.53 -14.01
C LEU A 59 -2.40 -10.17 -15.43
N VAL A 60 -2.86 -11.16 -16.18
CA VAL A 60 -3.37 -10.98 -17.56
C VAL A 60 -4.87 -11.23 -17.54
N PRO A 61 -5.69 -10.19 -17.80
CA PRO A 61 -7.14 -10.37 -17.81
C PRO A 61 -7.62 -11.17 -18.99
N THR A 62 -8.54 -12.10 -18.75
CA THR A 62 -9.18 -12.93 -19.78
C THR A 62 -10.51 -12.34 -20.29
N ASN A 63 -11.19 -11.58 -19.42
CA ASN A 63 -12.51 -11.00 -19.72
C ASN A 63 -12.47 -9.55 -20.21
N MET A 64 -11.27 -8.94 -20.30
CA MET A 64 -11.10 -7.55 -20.76
C MET A 64 -10.04 -7.49 -21.85
N LYS A 65 -10.40 -7.00 -23.04
CA LYS A 65 -9.49 -6.88 -24.19
C LYS A 65 -8.65 -5.60 -24.16
N ALA A 66 -9.17 -4.55 -23.53
CA ALA A 66 -8.49 -3.25 -23.45
C ALA A 66 -8.53 -2.71 -22.02
N SER A 67 -7.53 -1.90 -21.67
CA SER A 67 -7.49 -1.21 -20.39
C SER A 67 -8.67 -0.26 -20.25
N PRO A 68 -9.40 -0.28 -19.12
CA PRO A 68 -10.48 0.68 -18.87
C PRO A 68 -9.96 2.12 -18.68
N PHE A 69 -8.64 2.28 -18.62
CA PHE A 69 -7.96 3.57 -18.42
C PHE A 69 -7.29 4.09 -19.71
N GLY A 70 -7.56 3.44 -20.85
CA GLY A 70 -6.94 3.78 -22.14
C GLY A 70 -5.42 3.48 -22.13
N ASP A 71 -4.65 4.35 -22.79
CA ASP A 71 -3.20 4.18 -22.95
C ASP A 71 -2.37 4.70 -21.76
N LYS A 72 -3.01 4.84 -20.59
CA LYS A 72 -2.34 5.39 -19.40
C LYS A 72 -1.86 4.27 -18.49
N LYS A 73 -0.60 4.38 -18.04
CA LYS A 73 -0.10 3.64 -16.89
C LYS A 73 -0.79 4.16 -15.62
N VAL A 74 -1.45 3.29 -14.86
CA VAL A 74 -2.32 3.68 -13.73
C VAL A 74 -2.10 2.75 -12.54
N ARG A 75 -1.99 3.33 -11.34
CA ARG A 75 -2.12 2.54 -10.09
C ARG A 75 -3.59 2.24 -9.84
N ALA A 76 -3.89 1.00 -9.51
CA ALA A 76 -5.26 0.54 -9.32
C ALA A 76 -5.38 -0.50 -8.20
N LEU A 77 -6.58 -0.61 -7.65
CA LEU A 77 -7.02 -1.80 -6.93
C LEU A 77 -7.79 -2.70 -7.90
N VAL A 78 -7.49 -3.98 -7.86
CA VAL A 78 -8.19 -4.99 -8.65
C VAL A 78 -8.68 -6.11 -7.74
N ASN A 79 -9.92 -6.54 -7.94
CA ASN A 79 -10.43 -7.80 -7.40
C ASN A 79 -10.57 -8.79 -8.55
N TYR A 80 -10.02 -9.98 -8.40
CA TYR A 80 -9.93 -10.93 -9.48
C TYR A 80 -10.15 -12.37 -9.01
N THR A 81 -10.40 -13.25 -9.96
CA THR A 81 -10.45 -14.71 -9.76
C THR A 81 -9.35 -15.31 -10.63
N ILE A 82 -8.53 -16.18 -10.08
CA ILE A 82 -7.50 -16.89 -10.84
C ILE A 82 -8.20 -17.97 -11.67
N GLU A 83 -7.99 -17.96 -12.99
CA GLU A 83 -8.55 -18.97 -13.90
C GLU A 83 -7.53 -20.04 -14.25
N GLU A 84 -6.28 -19.64 -14.53
CA GLU A 84 -5.19 -20.57 -14.80
C GLU A 84 -3.91 -20.08 -14.12
N GLU A 85 -3.24 -20.99 -13.43
CA GLU A 85 -1.88 -20.80 -12.96
C GLU A 85 -0.93 -21.22 -14.09
N SER A 86 -0.16 -20.27 -14.60
CA SER A 86 0.88 -20.59 -15.57
C SER A 86 1.99 -21.36 -14.87
N TYR A 87 2.09 -22.67 -15.10
CA TYR A 87 3.17 -23.49 -14.58
C TYR A 87 4.53 -22.98 -15.13
N GLY A 88 5.29 -22.36 -14.24
CA GLY A 88 6.65 -21.85 -14.54
C GLY A 88 6.70 -20.48 -15.21
N GLY A 89 5.59 -19.73 -15.26
CA GLY A 89 5.53 -18.38 -15.81
C GLY A 89 5.35 -17.31 -14.73
N ASN A 90 5.77 -16.09 -15.04
CA ASN A 90 5.60 -14.91 -14.20
C ASN A 90 4.24 -14.22 -14.46
N GLN A 91 3.26 -14.96 -14.95
CA GLN A 91 1.94 -14.44 -15.33
C GLN A 91 0.82 -15.35 -14.83
N LEU A 92 -0.26 -14.75 -14.37
CA LEU A 92 -1.50 -15.42 -14.01
C LEU A 92 -2.63 -14.96 -14.93
N SER A 93 -3.37 -15.89 -15.50
CA SER A 93 -4.61 -15.61 -16.21
C SER A 93 -5.72 -15.38 -15.21
N VAL A 94 -6.39 -14.23 -15.28
CA VAL A 94 -7.35 -13.83 -14.26
C VAL A 94 -8.63 -13.30 -14.86
N TYR A 95 -9.76 -13.61 -14.25
CA TYR A 95 -11.03 -12.93 -14.48
C TYR A 95 -11.10 -11.71 -13.55
N VAL A 96 -11.19 -10.52 -14.11
CA VAL A 96 -11.32 -9.27 -13.34
C VAL A 96 -12.77 -9.10 -12.92
N ASN A 97 -13.04 -9.11 -11.60
CA ASN A 97 -14.36 -8.86 -11.05
C ASN A 97 -14.68 -7.36 -11.04
N TRP A 98 -13.71 -6.55 -10.59
CA TRP A 98 -13.72 -5.09 -10.68
C TRP A 98 -12.29 -4.54 -10.62
N ILE A 99 -12.11 -3.34 -11.14
CA ILE A 99 -10.85 -2.60 -11.09
C ILE A 99 -11.14 -1.11 -10.97
N ASP A 100 -10.50 -0.47 -9.97
CA ASP A 100 -10.65 0.95 -9.67
C ASP A 100 -9.29 1.66 -9.65
N SER A 101 -9.19 2.78 -10.36
CA SER A 101 -7.97 3.57 -10.37
C SER A 101 -7.75 4.30 -9.04
N ILE A 102 -6.50 4.32 -8.57
CA ILE A 102 -6.09 5.14 -7.45
C ILE A 102 -5.68 6.51 -7.99
N ARG A 103 -6.18 7.58 -7.36
CA ARG A 103 -5.77 8.94 -7.72
C ARG A 103 -4.25 9.08 -7.61
N THR A 104 -3.60 9.32 -8.74
CA THR A 104 -2.14 9.44 -8.82
C THR A 104 -1.74 10.89 -9.10
N LYS A 105 -0.69 11.36 -8.40
CA LYS A 105 -0.11 12.69 -8.54
C LYS A 105 1.40 12.58 -8.71
N GLN A 106 2.01 13.63 -9.26
CA GLN A 106 3.47 13.85 -9.18
C GLN A 106 3.80 14.48 -7.82
N SER A 107 5.03 14.29 -7.35
CA SER A 107 5.54 15.11 -6.25
C SER A 107 5.70 16.57 -6.69
N VAL A 108 5.65 17.48 -5.73
CA VAL A 108 5.88 18.91 -5.95
C VAL A 108 7.18 19.32 -5.25
N MET A 109 7.88 20.31 -5.80
CA MET A 109 9.10 20.83 -5.17
C MET A 109 8.78 21.72 -3.99
N THR A 110 9.63 21.67 -2.95
CA THR A 110 9.60 22.59 -1.81
C THR A 110 9.71 24.05 -2.27
N GLN A 111 9.08 24.97 -1.55
CA GLN A 111 9.20 26.41 -1.71
C GLN A 111 10.44 26.97 -0.97
N GLY A 112 11.27 26.07 -0.40
CA GLY A 112 12.56 26.40 0.22
C GLY A 112 12.52 26.67 1.72
N SER A 113 11.35 26.64 2.34
CA SER A 113 11.23 26.65 3.80
C SER A 113 9.91 26.05 4.26
N GLU A 114 9.90 25.52 5.49
CA GLU A 114 8.73 24.96 6.16
C GLU A 114 7.52 25.90 6.13
N GLU A 115 7.73 27.18 6.46
CA GLU A 115 6.67 28.19 6.47
C GLU A 115 6.06 28.43 5.09
N LYS A 116 6.90 28.49 4.05
CA LYS A 116 6.44 28.65 2.67
C LYS A 116 5.71 27.43 2.16
N ASP A 117 6.18 26.22 2.51
CA ASP A 117 5.55 24.97 2.15
C ASP A 117 4.19 24.82 2.85
N ALA A 118 4.11 25.17 4.14
CA ALA A 118 2.85 25.17 4.87
C ALA A 118 1.82 26.14 4.25
N LYS A 119 2.27 27.32 3.82
CA LYS A 119 1.40 28.29 3.14
C LYS A 119 0.94 27.81 1.76
N ALA A 120 1.82 27.15 1.00
CA ALA A 120 1.54 26.72 -0.37
C ALA A 120 0.73 25.41 -0.42
N PHE A 121 1.03 24.46 0.45
CA PHE A 121 0.54 23.10 0.37
C PHE A 121 -0.36 22.68 1.54
N GLY A 122 -0.46 23.53 2.57
CA GLY A 122 -1.19 23.26 3.81
C GLY A 122 -0.33 22.57 4.88
N ASN A 123 -0.86 22.56 6.09
CA ASN A 123 -0.26 21.91 7.24
C ASN A 123 -1.34 21.38 8.19
N ASP A 124 -2.45 20.90 7.62
CA ASP A 124 -3.50 20.24 8.41
C ASP A 124 -3.07 18.81 8.76
N PRO A 125 -3.50 18.28 9.92
CA PRO A 125 -3.14 16.93 10.32
C PRO A 125 -3.70 15.87 9.38
N ILE A 126 -2.92 14.80 9.20
CA ILE A 126 -3.27 13.63 8.40
C ILE A 126 -2.59 12.39 9.00
N GLU A 127 -3.23 11.23 8.91
CA GLU A 127 -2.61 9.97 9.30
C GLU A 127 -2.31 9.10 8.08
N ILE A 128 -1.21 8.38 8.16
CA ILE A 128 -0.90 7.29 7.24
C ILE A 128 -1.32 5.99 7.92
N VAL A 129 -2.31 5.32 7.34
CA VAL A 129 -2.75 4.01 7.81
C VAL A 129 -1.77 2.96 7.31
N ARG A 130 -1.09 2.29 8.22
CA ARG A 130 -0.10 1.25 7.90
C ARG A 130 -0.84 -0.06 7.64
N ASP A 131 -1.03 -0.36 6.38
CA ASP A 131 -1.59 -1.61 5.90
C ASP A 131 -0.94 -2.02 4.57
N TRP A 132 -1.49 -3.06 3.91
CA TRP A 132 -0.92 -3.63 2.70
C TRP A 132 -0.94 -2.69 1.47
N VAL A 133 -1.77 -1.63 1.48
CA VAL A 133 -1.80 -0.65 0.38
C VAL A 133 -0.86 0.55 0.60
N SER A 134 -0.32 0.72 1.82
CA SER A 134 0.66 1.76 2.13
C SER A 134 2.06 1.24 1.83
N VAL A 135 2.47 1.32 0.57
CA VAL A 135 3.67 0.68 0.03
C VAL A 135 4.37 1.56 -1.00
N ALA A 136 5.69 1.39 -1.09
CA ALA A 136 6.50 1.97 -2.15
C ALA A 136 6.97 0.86 -3.08
N GLU A 137 6.44 0.82 -4.30
CA GLU A 137 6.75 -0.18 -5.31
C GLU A 137 6.50 0.35 -6.72
N ASP A 138 7.13 -0.25 -7.71
CA ASP A 138 6.96 0.04 -9.14
C ASP A 138 7.09 1.54 -9.51
N GLY A 139 7.91 2.27 -8.73
CA GLY A 139 8.12 3.71 -8.90
C GLY A 139 7.01 4.58 -8.31
N TYR A 140 6.10 4.01 -7.55
CA TYR A 140 5.03 4.73 -6.85
C TYR A 140 5.15 4.61 -5.33
N VAL A 141 4.75 5.66 -4.64
CA VAL A 141 4.38 5.60 -3.22
C VAL A 141 2.86 5.65 -3.16
N THR A 142 2.25 4.56 -2.74
CA THR A 142 0.80 4.46 -2.53
C THR A 142 0.54 4.52 -1.05
N LEU A 143 -0.39 5.37 -0.63
CA LEU A 143 -0.72 5.60 0.77
C LEU A 143 -2.22 5.44 0.99
N ARG A 144 -2.61 4.76 2.05
CA ARG A 144 -3.92 4.91 2.66
C ARG A 144 -3.81 6.01 3.70
N ILE A 145 -4.49 7.10 3.44
CA ILE A 145 -4.51 8.27 4.31
C ILE A 145 -5.82 8.34 5.05
N ARG A 146 -5.78 8.97 6.23
CA ARG A 146 -6.96 9.20 7.08
C ARG A 146 -6.97 10.63 7.58
N THR A 147 -8.11 11.30 7.47
CA THR A 147 -8.30 12.66 7.95
C THR A 147 -9.74 12.90 8.36
N LEU A 148 -10.00 14.00 9.07
CA LEU A 148 -11.35 14.50 9.28
C LEU A 148 -11.89 15.07 7.97
N TRP A 149 -13.14 14.78 7.66
CA TRP A 149 -13.80 15.24 6.44
C TRP A 149 -15.28 15.48 6.65
N GLY A 150 -15.74 16.72 6.38
CA GLY A 150 -17.12 17.15 6.50
C GLY A 150 -17.98 16.80 5.29
N GLY A 151 -17.37 16.33 4.19
CA GLY A 151 -18.06 15.84 3.00
C GLY A 151 -18.35 16.88 1.92
N THR A 152 -18.00 18.14 2.13
CA THR A 152 -18.32 19.23 1.19
C THR A 152 -17.12 19.82 0.49
N THR A 153 -15.95 19.80 1.13
CA THR A 153 -14.74 20.45 0.63
C THR A 153 -13.74 19.42 0.12
N LYS A 154 -13.11 19.71 -1.00
CA LYS A 154 -12.07 18.86 -1.57
C LYS A 154 -10.75 19.10 -0.84
N HIS A 155 -10.28 18.10 -0.12
CA HIS A 155 -8.95 18.13 0.48
C HIS A 155 -7.84 18.00 -0.57
N VAL A 156 -6.74 18.69 -0.36
CA VAL A 156 -5.56 18.65 -1.25
C VAL A 156 -4.41 18.01 -0.50
N ILE A 157 -3.90 16.91 -1.04
CA ILE A 157 -2.75 16.18 -0.50
C ILE A 157 -1.60 16.32 -1.49
N ASN A 158 -0.42 16.70 -1.01
CA ASN A 158 0.80 16.83 -1.79
C ASN A 158 1.95 16.05 -1.14
N LEU A 159 2.79 15.45 -1.96
CA LEU A 159 4.08 14.92 -1.56
C LEU A 159 5.14 15.93 -1.99
N VAL A 160 5.79 16.58 -1.04
CA VAL A 160 6.76 17.64 -1.26
C VAL A 160 8.16 17.04 -1.28
N SER A 161 8.88 17.23 -2.38
CA SER A 161 10.25 16.76 -2.59
C SER A 161 11.26 17.90 -2.41
N GLY A 162 12.54 17.55 -2.23
CA GLY A 162 13.63 18.54 -2.07
C GLY A 162 13.65 19.20 -0.69
N VAL A 163 12.94 18.64 0.30
CA VAL A 163 12.91 19.12 1.69
C VAL A 163 14.24 18.89 2.41
N ASN A 164 15.01 17.90 1.97
CA ASN A 164 16.34 17.61 2.46
C ASN A 164 17.33 17.55 1.29
N LYS A 165 18.36 18.40 1.32
CA LYS A 165 19.38 18.47 0.26
C LYS A 165 20.31 17.27 0.25
N ASP A 166 20.49 16.63 1.40
CA ASP A 166 21.38 15.48 1.57
C ASP A 166 20.66 14.14 1.31
N ASN A 167 19.33 14.15 1.28
CA ASN A 167 18.52 12.97 1.02
C ASN A 167 17.35 13.27 0.06
N VAL A 168 17.55 12.99 -1.21
CA VAL A 168 16.54 13.21 -2.26
C VAL A 168 15.30 12.31 -2.12
N TYR A 169 15.37 11.27 -1.28
CA TYR A 169 14.28 10.35 -0.98
C TYR A 169 13.55 10.69 0.32
N GLU A 170 13.76 11.87 0.87
CA GLU A 170 13.00 12.42 1.96
C GLU A 170 11.92 13.37 1.44
N PHE A 171 10.68 13.15 1.91
CA PHE A 171 9.50 13.88 1.46
C PHE A 171 8.67 14.32 2.66
N ASP A 172 7.98 15.45 2.49
CA ASP A 172 6.92 15.86 3.40
C ASP A 172 5.56 15.57 2.76
N LEU A 173 4.70 14.83 3.46
CA LEU A 173 3.30 14.70 3.10
C LEU A 173 2.53 15.88 3.67
N ARG A 174 2.01 16.74 2.79
CA ARG A 174 1.29 17.94 3.14
C ARG A 174 -0.20 17.79 2.85
N HIS A 175 -1.00 18.27 3.78
CA HIS A 175 -2.44 18.24 3.70
C HIS A 175 -3.02 19.65 3.87
N ASN A 176 -3.91 20.01 2.95
CA ASN A 176 -4.73 21.22 3.04
C ASN A 176 -6.19 20.81 3.01
N ALA A 177 -6.83 20.88 4.17
CA ALA A 177 -8.25 20.57 4.33
C ALA A 177 -9.16 21.71 3.83
N GLN A 178 -8.59 22.86 3.46
CA GLN A 178 -9.33 24.06 3.01
C GLN A 178 -10.42 24.49 4.02
N GLY A 179 -10.11 24.38 5.32
CA GLY A 179 -11.02 24.73 6.41
C GLY A 179 -11.99 23.62 6.82
N ASP A 180 -12.04 22.50 6.11
CA ASP A 180 -12.88 21.35 6.46
C ASP A 180 -12.15 20.43 7.46
N THR A 181 -11.98 20.93 8.68
CA THR A 181 -11.26 20.24 9.76
C THR A 181 -12.18 19.56 10.77
N ASN A 182 -13.50 19.64 10.54
CA ASN A 182 -14.52 19.05 11.39
C ASN A 182 -15.33 18.03 10.59
N GLY A 183 -15.68 16.92 11.19
CA GLY A 183 -16.45 15.90 10.50
C GLY A 183 -16.13 14.51 11.01
N ARG A 184 -16.30 13.52 10.15
CA ARG A 184 -16.00 12.13 10.44
C ARG A 184 -14.62 11.78 9.93
N MET A 185 -13.97 10.83 10.59
CA MET A 185 -12.77 10.21 10.04
C MET A 185 -13.12 9.50 8.74
N GLY A 186 -12.42 9.86 7.67
CA GLY A 186 -12.53 9.24 6.36
C GLY A 186 -11.17 8.77 5.86
N ASP A 187 -11.16 7.63 5.18
CA ASP A 187 -9.98 7.07 4.56
C ASP A 187 -10.03 7.30 3.04
N ALA A 188 -8.87 7.51 2.44
CA ALA A 188 -8.72 7.59 1.01
C ALA A 188 -7.40 6.95 0.57
N LEU A 189 -7.34 6.52 -0.69
CA LEU A 189 -6.11 6.07 -1.32
C LEU A 189 -5.57 7.16 -2.24
N ILE A 190 -4.26 7.36 -2.18
CA ILE A 190 -3.53 8.25 -3.07
C ILE A 190 -2.21 7.62 -3.45
N ALA A 191 -1.80 7.77 -4.69
CA ALA A 191 -0.50 7.35 -5.17
C ALA A 191 0.31 8.57 -5.65
N PHE A 192 1.62 8.52 -5.46
CA PHE A 192 2.55 9.50 -5.97
C PHE A 192 3.53 8.82 -6.92
N ASP A 193 3.59 9.29 -8.15
CA ASP A 193 4.53 8.82 -9.14
C ASP A 193 5.90 9.45 -8.91
N LEU A 194 6.88 8.62 -8.57
CA LEU A 194 8.26 8.99 -8.33
C LEU A 194 9.21 8.50 -9.44
N ASN A 195 8.70 7.97 -10.54
CA ASN A 195 9.52 7.42 -11.62
C ASN A 195 10.53 8.44 -12.17
N SER A 196 10.20 9.73 -12.17
CA SER A 196 11.11 10.80 -12.61
C SER A 196 12.32 11.00 -11.70
N LEU A 197 12.20 10.64 -10.41
CA LEU A 197 13.27 10.71 -9.42
C LEU A 197 14.12 9.43 -9.41
N TRP A 198 13.61 8.36 -9.98
CA TRP A 198 14.19 7.02 -9.99
C TRP A 198 15.10 6.81 -11.21
N LYS A 199 16.11 7.63 -11.37
CA LYS A 199 17.00 7.57 -12.54
C LYS A 199 17.88 6.33 -12.61
N LYS A 200 18.03 5.58 -11.52
CA LYS A 200 18.74 4.30 -11.43
C LYS A 200 17.98 3.43 -10.45
N HIS A 201 17.28 2.45 -10.95
CA HIS A 201 16.51 1.49 -10.13
C HIS A 201 17.44 0.80 -9.09
N PRO A 202 17.61 1.32 -7.88
CA PRO A 202 18.32 0.59 -6.85
C PRO A 202 17.48 -0.63 -6.49
N LYS A 203 18.14 -1.75 -6.21
CA LYS A 203 17.46 -3.00 -5.79
C LYS A 203 16.62 -2.79 -4.52
N GLU A 204 16.98 -1.82 -3.70
CA GLU A 204 16.27 -1.44 -2.50
C GLU A 204 16.33 0.07 -2.33
N LEU A 205 15.19 0.69 -2.12
CA LEU A 205 15.08 2.12 -1.86
C LEU A 205 14.38 2.37 -0.54
N LYS A 206 15.02 3.15 0.32
CA LYS A 206 14.41 3.63 1.57
C LYS A 206 13.87 5.04 1.37
N ILE A 207 12.57 5.17 1.45
CA ILE A 207 11.87 6.46 1.41
C ILE A 207 11.57 6.89 2.84
N LYS A 208 11.87 8.14 3.16
CA LYS A 208 11.49 8.77 4.42
C LYS A 208 10.33 9.73 4.17
N LEU A 209 9.24 9.52 4.90
CA LEU A 209 8.06 10.39 4.88
C LEU A 209 7.93 11.11 6.21
N ASN A 210 7.77 12.42 6.16
CA ASN A 210 7.40 13.24 7.30
C ASN A 210 5.96 13.74 7.10
N TRP A 211 5.17 13.82 8.16
CA TRP A 211 3.81 14.36 8.12
C TRP A 211 3.38 14.88 9.48
N LEU A 212 2.42 15.78 9.51
CA LEU A 212 1.79 16.22 10.74
C LEU A 212 0.67 15.24 11.12
N SER A 213 0.88 14.48 12.19
CA SER A 213 -0.07 13.51 12.71
C SER A 213 -1.02 14.14 13.72
N PHE A 214 -2.28 13.70 13.76
CA PHE A 214 -3.21 14.04 14.85
C PHE A 214 -2.67 13.58 16.20
N LEU A 215 -1.96 12.45 16.24
CA LEU A 215 -1.37 11.89 17.46
C LEU A 215 -0.24 12.75 18.01
N SER A 216 0.46 13.50 17.16
CA SER A 216 1.52 14.44 17.58
C SER A 216 0.98 15.65 18.34
N LEU A 217 -0.33 15.92 18.24
CA LEU A 217 -1.01 17.04 18.91
C LEU A 217 -1.57 16.66 20.26
N ILE A 218 -1.54 15.36 20.60
CA ILE A 218 -2.02 14.88 21.90
C ILE A 218 -0.77 14.78 22.82
N HIS A 219 -0.54 15.81 23.61
CA HIS A 219 0.35 15.71 24.74
C HIS A 219 -0.36 14.91 25.85
N ILE A 220 0.11 13.70 26.09
CA ILE A 220 -0.29 12.88 27.24
C ILE A 220 0.61 13.25 28.42
#